data_1032a1c2089e557b0f419fd1d2982624
#
_entry.id   1032a1c2089e557b0f419fd1d2982624
#
_cell.length_a   1.000
_cell.length_b   1.000
_cell.length_c   1.000
_cell.angle_alpha   90.00
_cell.angle_beta   90.00
_cell.angle_gamma   90.00
#
_symmetry.space_group_name_H-M   'P 1'
#
loop_
_entity.id
_entity.type
_entity.pdbx_description
1 polymer ?
#
loop_
_entity_poly.entity_id
_entity_poly.type
_entity_poly.pdbx_seq_one_letter_code
_entity_poly.pdbx_strand_id
1 'polypeptide(L)'
;MLGGAVALLVLTCAVTLSRGFSFMPDMDMNSVSVTVAMPEDCTREDAVAYTDEVARRCMTIEGVDAVGAMIQGNSGMSLMSSSGGEYDAEIYITLPDDYSGNSVGKEIEALCADMDCTVTAANVMSGMMSYVTGNGVSLTVYSEDMETLQSTAKAIAARIGQVEGTADVSDGLEDAAQALHVTVDRTKAMEHGMTVAQIYMQVAAALNTSTSGTEMELDDSSMQLIIQQDESSNYTVETLPELKIDPDSTMSSTMSGGSSSSSSSLSSLSGSGDEDTDSSFLLKDVATVEKTVSLNTINRDQQRRCVTVTAAIAEGNNVTLVSDQVTKAVNAMELPEGASIEFNGENEQIMDAMGQVMLMLLLGIVLVYFVMVAQFQSLREPFIVMFTIPLAFTGGFLALLLTGTEMSVIALIGFVMLVGIIVNNGIVLVDYINQQRLAGMERRDAIIDAGVTRLRPILMTSLTTILGLIVTALAKNAGTSLIQPVALVCIGGLLYATLMTLFVVPCMYELVSKKKLRKVDERELEILED
;
A
#
# COMPACT_ATOMS: atom_id res chain seq x y z
N MET A 1 -30.82 -16.04 28.65
CA MET A 1 -30.08 -14.80 28.35
C MET A 1 -28.64 -15.09 27.88
N LEU A 2 -27.83 -15.81 28.66
CA LEU A 2 -26.43 -16.08 28.29
C LEU A 2 -26.28 -16.80 26.94
N GLY A 3 -27.07 -17.84 26.69
CA GLY A 3 -27.09 -18.56 25.42
C GLY A 3 -27.52 -17.70 24.23
N GLY A 4 -28.47 -16.78 24.45
CA GLY A 4 -28.88 -15.82 23.42
C GLY A 4 -27.79 -14.80 23.09
N ALA A 5 -27.05 -14.32 24.07
CA ALA A 5 -25.93 -13.40 23.87
C ALA A 5 -24.76 -14.05 23.13
N VAL A 6 -24.45 -15.33 23.46
CA VAL A 6 -23.43 -16.11 22.73
C VAL A 6 -23.87 -16.42 21.30
N ALA A 7 -25.14 -16.76 21.09
CA ALA A 7 -25.68 -16.98 19.74
C ALA A 7 -25.62 -15.71 18.89
N LEU A 8 -25.94 -14.54 19.48
CA LEU A 8 -25.82 -13.25 18.81
C LEU A 8 -24.36 -12.92 18.47
N LEU A 9 -23.41 -13.22 19.37
CA LEU A 9 -21.97 -13.06 19.10
C LEU A 9 -21.56 -13.88 17.87
N VAL A 10 -21.90 -15.17 17.85
CA VAL A 10 -21.53 -16.05 16.73
C VAL A 10 -22.16 -15.55 15.43
N LEU A 11 -23.41 -15.11 15.47
CA LEU A 11 -24.10 -14.61 14.29
C LEU A 11 -23.45 -13.31 13.78
N THR A 12 -23.22 -12.33 14.65
CA THR A 12 -22.61 -11.05 14.26
C THR A 12 -21.19 -11.23 13.77
N CYS A 13 -20.41 -12.08 14.43
CA CYS A 13 -19.05 -12.45 14.01
C CYS A 13 -19.07 -13.12 12.62
N ALA A 14 -19.93 -14.10 12.39
CA ALA A 14 -20.03 -14.78 11.10
C ALA A 14 -20.44 -13.84 9.97
N VAL A 15 -21.39 -12.95 10.20
CA VAL A 15 -21.81 -11.95 9.19
C VAL A 15 -20.71 -10.91 8.93
N THR A 16 -19.99 -10.47 9.95
CA THR A 16 -18.88 -9.53 9.76
C THR A 16 -17.72 -10.18 8.98
N LEU A 17 -17.36 -11.41 9.33
CA LEU A 17 -16.33 -12.17 8.63
C LEU A 17 -16.67 -12.46 7.16
N SER A 18 -17.95 -12.65 6.84
CA SER A 18 -18.38 -12.89 5.46
C SER A 18 -18.29 -11.67 4.54
N ARG A 19 -18.12 -10.47 5.08
CA ARG A 19 -17.91 -9.25 4.30
C ARG A 19 -16.46 -9.03 3.87
N GLY A 20 -15.53 -9.82 4.41
CA GLY A 20 -14.09 -9.69 4.17
C GLY A 20 -13.43 -8.67 5.10
N PHE A 21 -12.14 -8.49 4.88
CA PHE A 21 -11.28 -7.58 5.65
C PHE A 21 -10.66 -6.56 4.73
N SER A 22 -10.36 -5.38 5.27
CA SER A 22 -9.56 -4.36 4.62
C SER A 22 -8.36 -3.99 5.50
N PHE A 23 -7.28 -3.50 4.91
CA PHE A 23 -6.13 -3.02 5.68
C PHE A 23 -6.50 -1.72 6.41
N MET A 24 -7.03 -0.78 5.67
CA MET A 24 -7.51 0.52 6.16
C MET A 24 -8.98 0.73 5.79
N PRO A 25 -9.70 1.56 6.54
CA PRO A 25 -11.01 2.00 6.13
C PRO A 25 -10.90 2.81 4.84
N ASP A 26 -11.93 2.77 4.02
CA ASP A 26 -12.01 3.58 2.82
C ASP A 26 -11.95 5.07 3.22
N MET A 27 -10.90 5.76 2.78
CA MET A 27 -10.64 7.14 3.16
C MET A 27 -10.98 8.04 1.97
N ASP A 28 -12.09 8.71 2.07
CA ASP A 28 -12.46 9.73 1.10
C ASP A 28 -11.74 11.04 1.47
N MET A 29 -10.72 11.39 0.69
CA MET A 29 -9.97 12.62 0.90
C MET A 29 -10.49 13.73 -0.02
N ASN A 30 -10.32 14.97 0.41
CA ASN A 30 -10.67 16.18 -0.35
C ASN A 30 -9.61 16.48 -1.43
N SER A 31 -8.93 15.46 -1.94
CA SER A 31 -7.90 15.61 -2.96
C SER A 31 -7.91 14.41 -3.90
N VAL A 32 -7.80 14.69 -5.18
CA VAL A 32 -7.76 13.71 -6.25
C VAL A 32 -6.44 13.86 -6.99
N SER A 33 -5.75 12.76 -7.23
CA SER A 33 -4.62 12.68 -8.15
C SER A 33 -5.12 12.11 -9.46
N VAL A 34 -4.86 12.83 -10.54
CA VAL A 34 -5.23 12.41 -11.89
C VAL A 34 -3.95 12.15 -12.66
N THR A 35 -3.74 10.91 -13.03
CA THR A 35 -2.63 10.49 -13.87
C THR A 35 -3.07 10.52 -15.32
N VAL A 36 -2.32 11.22 -16.16
CA VAL A 36 -2.55 11.30 -17.60
C VAL A 36 -1.41 10.56 -18.28
N ALA A 37 -1.69 9.35 -18.75
CA ALA A 37 -0.74 8.56 -19.53
C ALA A 37 -0.81 8.98 -21.00
N MET A 38 0.32 9.41 -21.53
CA MET A 38 0.44 9.93 -22.90
C MET A 38 0.65 8.79 -23.90
N PRO A 39 0.23 8.97 -25.18
CA PRO A 39 0.57 8.04 -26.26
C PRO A 39 2.09 7.92 -26.46
N GLU A 40 2.56 6.77 -26.94
CA GLU A 40 4.00 6.50 -27.14
C GLU A 40 4.72 7.49 -28.08
N ASP A 41 4.00 8.08 -29.04
CA ASP A 41 4.54 9.02 -30.02
C ASP A 41 4.30 10.49 -29.65
N CYS A 42 3.96 10.78 -28.38
CA CYS A 42 3.61 12.13 -27.93
C CYS A 42 4.84 13.02 -27.83
N THR A 43 4.77 14.23 -28.42
CA THR A 43 5.80 15.25 -28.22
C THR A 43 5.57 16.01 -26.91
N ARG A 44 6.62 16.66 -26.40
CA ARG A 44 6.48 17.48 -25.19
C ARG A 44 5.43 18.62 -25.34
N GLU A 45 5.30 19.17 -26.54
CA GLU A 45 4.32 20.23 -26.82
C GLU A 45 2.89 19.66 -26.78
N ASP A 46 2.69 18.47 -27.32
CA ASP A 46 1.41 17.77 -27.28
C ASP A 46 1.05 17.35 -25.85
N ALA A 47 2.02 16.87 -25.07
CA ALA A 47 1.82 16.54 -23.66
C ALA A 47 1.38 17.74 -22.83
N VAL A 48 1.97 18.91 -23.05
CA VAL A 48 1.53 20.16 -22.42
C VAL A 48 0.10 20.51 -22.85
N ALA A 49 -0.23 20.37 -24.14
CA ALA A 49 -1.57 20.66 -24.63
C ALA A 49 -2.64 19.72 -24.06
N TYR A 50 -2.35 18.41 -23.97
CA TYR A 50 -3.25 17.43 -23.33
C TYR A 50 -3.42 17.74 -21.84
N THR A 51 -2.33 18.02 -21.14
CA THR A 51 -2.37 18.34 -19.70
C THR A 51 -3.18 19.61 -19.43
N ASP A 52 -2.99 20.66 -20.23
CA ASP A 52 -3.76 21.90 -20.12
C ASP A 52 -5.25 21.68 -20.39
N GLU A 53 -5.60 20.84 -21.35
CA GLU A 53 -7.00 20.55 -21.67
C GLU A 53 -7.66 19.75 -20.56
N VAL A 54 -6.97 18.71 -20.01
CA VAL A 54 -7.46 17.95 -18.84
C VAL A 54 -7.64 18.89 -17.64
N ALA A 55 -6.63 19.71 -17.33
CA ALA A 55 -6.71 20.66 -16.22
C ALA A 55 -7.86 21.67 -16.39
N ARG A 56 -8.10 22.14 -17.62
CA ARG A 56 -9.22 23.04 -17.93
C ARG A 56 -10.56 22.35 -17.74
N ARG A 57 -10.71 21.09 -18.17
CA ARG A 57 -11.93 20.30 -17.94
C ARG A 57 -12.15 20.07 -16.45
N CYS A 58 -11.11 19.74 -15.69
CA CYS A 58 -11.22 19.59 -14.23
C CYS A 58 -11.69 20.87 -13.54
N MET A 59 -11.26 22.04 -14.00
CA MET A 59 -11.73 23.34 -13.47
C MET A 59 -13.21 23.62 -13.77
N THR A 60 -13.86 22.92 -14.69
CA THR A 60 -15.29 23.11 -14.98
C THR A 60 -16.20 22.36 -14.00
N ILE A 61 -15.63 21.45 -13.20
CA ILE A 61 -16.38 20.64 -12.24
C ILE A 61 -16.71 21.50 -11.02
N GLU A 62 -17.95 21.43 -10.57
CA GLU A 62 -18.41 22.17 -9.40
C GLU A 62 -17.73 21.62 -8.13
N GLY A 63 -17.06 22.48 -7.38
CA GLY A 63 -16.36 22.10 -6.16
C GLY A 63 -14.86 21.89 -6.30
N VAL A 64 -14.26 22.22 -7.42
CA VAL A 64 -12.79 22.21 -7.56
C VAL A 64 -12.23 23.56 -7.08
N ASP A 65 -11.40 23.50 -6.02
CA ASP A 65 -10.77 24.71 -5.45
C ASP A 65 -9.47 25.09 -6.16
N ALA A 66 -8.61 24.10 -6.39
CA ALA A 66 -7.33 24.32 -7.05
C ALA A 66 -6.92 23.10 -7.87
N VAL A 67 -6.28 23.36 -9.00
CA VAL A 67 -5.71 22.34 -9.88
C VAL A 67 -4.23 22.67 -10.07
N GLY A 68 -3.36 21.73 -9.75
CA GLY A 68 -1.92 21.82 -9.98
C GLY A 68 -1.50 20.69 -10.91
N ALA A 69 -0.88 21.00 -12.04
CA ALA A 69 -0.40 20.01 -12.99
C ALA A 69 1.13 19.94 -12.99
N MET A 70 1.68 18.74 -13.08
CA MET A 70 3.10 18.49 -13.19
C MET A 70 3.34 17.48 -14.31
N ILE A 71 4.15 17.86 -15.29
CA ILE A 71 4.59 16.95 -16.35
C ILE A 71 5.94 16.41 -15.94
N GLN A 72 6.04 15.09 -15.83
CA GLN A 72 7.30 14.44 -15.52
C GLN A 72 8.10 14.29 -16.82
N GLY A 73 9.22 15.01 -16.90
CA GLY A 73 10.25 14.71 -17.90
C GLY A 73 11.16 13.62 -17.36
N ASN A 74 11.98 13.02 -18.22
CA ASN A 74 12.94 11.92 -17.93
C ASN A 74 13.99 12.29 -16.85
N SER A 75 13.56 12.81 -15.74
CA SER A 75 14.33 13.26 -14.60
C SER A 75 14.09 12.25 -13.48
N GLY A 76 15.14 11.55 -13.03
CA GLY A 76 15.21 10.46 -12.05
C GLY A 76 14.31 10.44 -10.79
N MET A 77 13.23 11.21 -10.76
CA MET A 77 12.19 11.24 -9.73
C MET A 77 10.94 10.41 -10.15
N SER A 78 10.98 9.74 -11.30
CA SER A 78 9.92 8.84 -11.81
C SER A 78 9.75 7.54 -11.01
N LEU A 79 10.11 7.53 -9.73
CA LEU A 79 9.96 6.36 -8.85
C LEU A 79 8.51 6.10 -8.41
N MET A 80 7.58 7.00 -8.69
CA MET A 80 6.19 6.90 -8.22
C MET A 80 5.14 6.73 -9.33
N SER A 81 5.48 6.91 -10.61
CA SER A 81 4.53 6.63 -11.69
C SER A 81 4.87 5.32 -12.38
N SER A 82 3.94 4.41 -12.37
CA SER A 82 4.03 3.09 -13.02
C SER A 82 3.68 3.13 -14.51
N SER A 83 3.39 4.30 -15.07
CA SER A 83 3.13 4.51 -16.48
C SER A 83 4.44 4.82 -17.20
N GLY A 84 4.81 4.01 -18.17
CA GLY A 84 6.10 4.04 -18.86
C GLY A 84 6.25 5.13 -19.93
N GLY A 85 5.41 6.15 -19.97
CA GLY A 85 5.46 7.24 -20.95
C GLY A 85 6.54 8.28 -20.62
N GLU A 86 7.26 8.77 -21.65
CA GLU A 86 8.33 9.77 -21.47
C GLU A 86 7.82 11.12 -20.95
N TYR A 87 6.53 11.45 -21.15
CA TYR A 87 5.92 12.74 -20.83
C TYR A 87 4.61 12.61 -20.03
N ASP A 88 4.45 11.59 -19.23
CA ASP A 88 3.26 11.43 -18.41
C ASP A 88 3.06 12.62 -17.47
N ALA A 89 1.80 13.00 -17.27
CA ALA A 89 1.46 14.13 -16.42
C ALA A 89 0.67 13.67 -15.20
N GLU A 90 0.91 14.34 -14.08
CA GLU A 90 0.18 14.15 -12.84
C GLU A 90 -0.50 15.47 -12.46
N ILE A 91 -1.82 15.41 -12.23
CA ILE A 91 -2.63 16.57 -11.87
C ILE A 91 -3.20 16.36 -10.49
N TYR A 92 -2.89 17.26 -9.57
CA TYR A 92 -3.41 17.27 -8.21
C TYR A 92 -4.59 18.25 -8.12
N ILE A 93 -5.71 17.77 -7.63
CA ILE A 93 -6.94 18.53 -7.47
C ILE A 93 -7.31 18.59 -6.00
N THR A 94 -7.56 19.78 -5.50
CA THR A 94 -8.03 20.00 -4.13
C THR A 94 -9.51 20.34 -4.14
N LEU A 95 -10.26 19.73 -3.22
CA LEU A 95 -11.69 19.89 -3.07
C LEU A 95 -12.03 20.47 -1.69
N PRO A 96 -13.13 21.19 -1.52
CA PRO A 96 -13.67 21.57 -0.22
C PRO A 96 -14.11 20.35 0.60
N ASP A 97 -14.21 20.52 1.92
CA ASP A 97 -14.56 19.45 2.88
C ASP A 97 -15.92 18.77 2.63
N ASP A 98 -16.80 19.39 1.85
CA ASP A 98 -18.15 18.87 1.55
C ASP A 98 -18.21 17.95 0.31
N TYR A 99 -17.10 17.84 -0.43
CA TYR A 99 -17.03 17.04 -1.66
C TYR A 99 -16.26 15.75 -1.46
N SER A 100 -16.70 14.70 -2.17
CA SER A 100 -16.09 13.37 -2.17
C SER A 100 -15.08 13.25 -3.31
N GLY A 101 -13.82 12.96 -3.00
CA GLY A 101 -12.78 12.77 -4.00
C GLY A 101 -13.09 11.62 -4.97
N ASN A 102 -13.68 10.53 -4.47
CA ASN A 102 -14.04 9.37 -5.29
C ASN A 102 -15.16 9.70 -6.30
N SER A 103 -16.12 10.56 -5.94
CA SER A 103 -17.21 10.95 -6.87
C SER A 103 -16.70 11.89 -7.96
N VAL A 104 -15.84 12.85 -7.58
CA VAL A 104 -15.23 13.80 -8.51
C VAL A 104 -14.24 13.08 -9.45
N GLY A 105 -13.49 12.10 -8.95
CA GLY A 105 -12.60 11.28 -9.78
C GLY A 105 -13.33 10.60 -10.93
N LYS A 106 -14.46 9.95 -10.66
CA LYS A 106 -15.30 9.33 -11.71
C LYS A 106 -15.86 10.33 -12.73
N GLU A 107 -16.21 11.53 -12.26
CA GLU A 107 -16.69 12.58 -13.15
C GLU A 107 -15.58 13.08 -14.07
N ILE A 108 -14.33 13.17 -13.56
CA ILE A 108 -13.14 13.53 -14.36
C ILE A 108 -12.87 12.47 -15.42
N GLU A 109 -12.85 11.19 -15.07
CA GLU A 109 -12.65 10.10 -16.03
C GLU A 109 -13.72 10.09 -17.13
N ALA A 110 -14.98 10.31 -16.74
CA ALA A 110 -16.08 10.39 -17.71
C ALA A 110 -15.95 11.61 -18.63
N LEU A 111 -15.50 12.78 -18.14
CA LEU A 111 -15.29 14.00 -18.91
C LEU A 111 -14.10 13.92 -19.88
N CYS A 112 -13.13 13.08 -19.57
CA CYS A 112 -11.91 12.93 -20.37
C CYS A 112 -11.91 11.67 -21.25
N ALA A 113 -12.97 10.86 -21.24
CA ALA A 113 -13.07 9.61 -21.97
C ALA A 113 -13.05 9.76 -23.51
N ASP A 114 -13.19 10.99 -24.03
CA ASP A 114 -13.14 11.31 -25.46
C ASP A 114 -11.73 11.73 -25.96
N MET A 115 -10.75 11.76 -25.06
CA MET A 115 -9.37 12.16 -25.39
C MET A 115 -8.52 10.95 -25.82
N ASP A 116 -7.51 11.20 -26.65
CA ASP A 116 -6.57 10.16 -27.10
C ASP A 116 -5.51 9.78 -26.04
N CYS A 117 -5.64 10.26 -24.80
CA CYS A 117 -4.80 9.93 -23.67
C CYS A 117 -5.61 9.13 -22.62
N THR A 118 -4.93 8.28 -21.85
CA THR A 118 -5.57 7.54 -20.77
C THR A 118 -5.54 8.39 -19.49
N VAL A 119 -6.72 8.75 -19.01
CA VAL A 119 -6.87 9.55 -17.77
C VAL A 119 -7.41 8.65 -16.66
N THR A 120 -6.64 8.50 -15.61
CA THR A 120 -7.01 7.73 -14.41
C THR A 120 -7.05 8.65 -13.21
N ALA A 121 -8.19 8.73 -12.54
CA ALA A 121 -8.36 9.56 -11.36
C ALA A 121 -8.47 8.70 -10.12
N ALA A 122 -7.58 8.90 -9.17
CA ALA A 122 -7.57 8.20 -7.89
C ALA A 122 -7.51 9.18 -6.73
N ASN A 123 -8.08 8.78 -5.59
CA ASN A 123 -7.83 9.48 -4.34
C ASN A 123 -6.33 9.40 -4.01
N VAL A 124 -5.70 10.52 -3.66
CA VAL A 124 -4.25 10.61 -3.36
C VAL A 124 -3.82 9.56 -2.33
N MET A 125 -4.66 9.30 -1.32
CA MET A 125 -4.35 8.29 -0.30
C MET A 125 -4.45 6.87 -0.85
N SER A 126 -5.44 6.58 -1.70
CA SER A 126 -5.58 5.26 -2.33
C SER A 126 -4.38 4.97 -3.24
N GLY A 127 -3.92 5.96 -4.01
CA GLY A 127 -2.72 5.84 -4.83
C GLY A 127 -1.46 5.60 -3.98
N MET A 128 -1.29 6.38 -2.90
CA MET A 128 -0.15 6.21 -1.99
C MET A 128 -0.18 4.87 -1.25
N MET A 129 -1.39 4.42 -0.86
CA MET A 129 -1.56 3.13 -0.19
C MET A 129 -1.29 1.97 -1.14
N SER A 130 -1.77 2.04 -2.36
CA SER A 130 -1.51 1.09 -3.43
C SER A 130 0.00 0.90 -3.69
N TYR A 131 0.78 1.97 -3.57
CA TYR A 131 2.24 1.91 -3.65
C TYR A 131 2.87 1.18 -2.44
N VAL A 132 2.32 1.36 -1.24
CA VAL A 132 2.85 0.77 0.01
C VAL A 132 2.43 -0.69 0.18
N THR A 133 1.17 -1.01 -0.12
CA THR A 133 0.58 -2.35 0.10
C THR A 133 0.58 -3.23 -1.16
N GLY A 134 0.92 -2.66 -2.32
CA GLY A 134 0.72 -3.27 -3.63
C GLY A 134 -0.72 -3.08 -4.13
N ASN A 135 -0.91 -3.15 -5.43
CA ASN A 135 -2.23 -2.99 -6.07
C ASN A 135 -3.10 -4.23 -5.84
N GLY A 136 -3.74 -4.32 -4.68
CA GLY A 136 -4.72 -5.38 -4.41
C GLY A 136 -4.12 -6.78 -4.36
N VAL A 137 -4.05 -7.46 -5.50
CA VAL A 137 -3.43 -8.78 -5.63
C VAL A 137 -2.04 -8.64 -6.26
N SER A 138 -1.03 -9.16 -5.59
CA SER A 138 0.35 -9.21 -6.08
C SER A 138 0.91 -10.60 -5.91
N LEU A 139 1.49 -11.14 -6.98
CA LEU A 139 2.13 -12.46 -7.01
C LEU A 139 3.53 -12.32 -7.60
N THR A 140 4.50 -12.84 -6.90
CA THR A 140 5.86 -12.94 -7.42
C THR A 140 6.13 -14.34 -7.95
N VAL A 141 6.46 -14.42 -9.21
CA VAL A 141 6.82 -15.65 -9.91
C VAL A 141 8.33 -15.76 -9.93
N TYR A 142 8.86 -16.90 -9.55
CA TYR A 142 10.30 -17.19 -9.55
C TYR A 142 10.61 -18.30 -10.52
N SER A 143 11.67 -18.14 -11.32
CA SER A 143 12.24 -19.22 -12.13
C SER A 143 13.72 -18.95 -12.42
N GLU A 144 14.50 -19.99 -12.66
CA GLU A 144 15.89 -19.86 -13.11
C GLU A 144 15.95 -19.52 -14.60
N ASP A 145 14.99 -20.04 -15.38
CA ASP A 145 14.90 -19.81 -16.82
C ASP A 145 13.97 -18.63 -17.11
N MET A 146 14.44 -17.71 -17.98
CA MET A 146 13.71 -16.49 -18.33
C MET A 146 12.48 -16.77 -19.19
N GLU A 147 12.55 -17.73 -20.10
CA GLU A 147 11.44 -18.07 -20.99
C GLU A 147 10.28 -18.69 -20.20
N THR A 148 10.63 -19.60 -19.30
CA THR A 148 9.68 -20.20 -18.35
C THR A 148 9.07 -19.14 -17.42
N LEU A 149 9.86 -18.17 -16.96
CA LEU A 149 9.41 -17.07 -16.12
C LEU A 149 8.36 -16.21 -16.83
N GLN A 150 8.66 -15.75 -18.04
CA GLN A 150 7.76 -14.92 -18.84
C GLN A 150 6.47 -15.64 -19.23
N SER A 151 6.59 -16.90 -19.69
CA SER A 151 5.41 -17.68 -20.10
C SER A 151 4.49 -17.97 -18.91
N THR A 152 5.06 -18.23 -17.74
CA THR A 152 4.31 -18.47 -16.51
C THR A 152 3.63 -17.19 -16.03
N ALA A 153 4.32 -16.04 -16.03
CA ALA A 153 3.74 -14.75 -15.66
C ALA A 153 2.54 -14.39 -16.56
N LYS A 154 2.68 -14.55 -17.88
CA LYS A 154 1.58 -14.33 -18.83
C LYS A 154 0.40 -15.27 -18.60
N ALA A 155 0.65 -16.54 -18.35
CA ALA A 155 -0.40 -17.51 -18.06
C ALA A 155 -1.16 -17.18 -16.78
N ILE A 156 -0.44 -16.74 -15.74
CA ILE A 156 -1.02 -16.31 -14.46
C ILE A 156 -1.85 -15.03 -14.66
N ALA A 157 -1.31 -14.02 -15.34
CA ALA A 157 -2.03 -12.76 -15.61
C ALA A 157 -3.33 -13.02 -16.40
N ALA A 158 -3.28 -13.85 -17.43
CA ALA A 158 -4.46 -14.27 -18.19
C ALA A 158 -5.50 -15.01 -17.32
N ARG A 159 -5.04 -15.78 -16.32
CA ARG A 159 -5.93 -16.50 -15.42
C ARG A 159 -6.57 -15.56 -14.40
N ILE A 160 -5.80 -14.60 -13.88
CA ILE A 160 -6.29 -13.57 -12.94
C ILE A 160 -7.34 -12.70 -13.62
N GLY A 161 -7.11 -12.28 -14.87
CA GLY A 161 -8.07 -11.47 -15.63
C GLY A 161 -9.42 -12.14 -15.91
N GLN A 162 -9.55 -13.47 -15.67
CA GLN A 162 -10.82 -14.20 -15.74
C GLN A 162 -11.59 -14.24 -14.41
N VAL A 163 -10.98 -13.76 -13.32
CA VAL A 163 -11.61 -13.75 -11.98
C VAL A 163 -12.51 -12.51 -11.88
N GLU A 164 -13.75 -12.71 -11.47
CA GLU A 164 -14.68 -11.60 -11.28
C GLU A 164 -14.21 -10.70 -10.12
N GLY A 165 -14.13 -9.39 -10.38
CA GLY A 165 -13.68 -8.40 -9.39
C GLY A 165 -12.20 -8.01 -9.50
N THR A 166 -11.46 -8.53 -10.47
CA THR A 166 -10.11 -8.03 -10.81
C THR A 166 -10.20 -6.98 -11.93
N ALA A 167 -9.35 -5.98 -11.87
CA ALA A 167 -9.16 -4.94 -12.88
C ALA A 167 -7.66 -4.72 -13.10
N ASP A 168 -7.29 -4.07 -14.18
CA ASP A 168 -5.91 -3.63 -14.50
C ASP A 168 -4.85 -4.70 -14.19
N VAL A 169 -4.98 -5.85 -14.83
CA VAL A 169 -4.06 -6.98 -14.63
C VAL A 169 -2.78 -6.73 -15.43
N SER A 170 -1.66 -6.57 -14.73
CA SER A 170 -0.32 -6.46 -15.29
C SER A 170 0.43 -7.78 -15.15
N ASP A 171 1.10 -8.20 -16.18
CA ASP A 171 1.98 -9.38 -16.17
C ASP A 171 3.41 -9.05 -15.67
N GLY A 172 3.70 -7.77 -15.41
CA GLY A 172 5.02 -7.28 -15.00
C GLY A 172 6.09 -7.34 -16.10
N LEU A 173 5.66 -7.49 -17.34
CA LEU A 173 6.50 -7.54 -18.55
C LEU A 173 6.28 -6.35 -19.47
N GLU A 174 5.49 -5.39 -19.06
CA GLU A 174 5.10 -4.20 -19.83
C GLU A 174 6.30 -3.30 -20.17
N ASP A 175 7.33 -3.31 -19.33
CA ASP A 175 8.61 -2.64 -19.60
C ASP A 175 9.47 -3.35 -20.65
N ALA A 176 8.94 -4.37 -21.32
CA ALA A 176 9.62 -5.06 -22.41
C ALA A 176 9.65 -4.17 -23.66
N ALA A 177 10.61 -3.26 -23.69
CA ALA A 177 10.82 -2.39 -24.83
C ALA A 177 11.39 -3.17 -26.03
N GLN A 178 11.04 -2.72 -27.24
CA GLN A 178 11.73 -3.18 -28.44
C GLN A 178 13.18 -2.69 -28.37
N ALA A 179 14.10 -3.61 -28.23
CA ALA A 179 15.53 -3.33 -28.19
C ALA A 179 16.20 -3.78 -29.48
N LEU A 180 17.23 -3.05 -29.88
CA LEU A 180 18.11 -3.45 -30.96
C LEU A 180 19.33 -4.15 -30.36
N HIS A 181 19.48 -5.42 -30.67
CA HIS A 181 20.66 -6.19 -30.29
C HIS A 181 21.71 -6.09 -31.38
N VAL A 182 22.79 -5.36 -31.11
CA VAL A 182 23.91 -5.20 -32.02
C VAL A 182 25.01 -6.18 -31.62
N THR A 183 25.21 -7.22 -32.42
CA THR A 183 26.26 -8.22 -32.20
C THR A 183 27.43 -7.95 -33.13
N VAL A 184 28.57 -7.53 -32.54
CA VAL A 184 29.79 -7.24 -33.30
C VAL A 184 30.64 -8.51 -33.49
N ASP A 185 30.99 -8.82 -34.75
CA ASP A 185 31.92 -9.89 -35.07
C ASP A 185 33.34 -9.42 -34.75
N ARG A 186 33.96 -10.07 -33.73
CA ARG A 186 35.29 -9.73 -33.27
C ARG A 186 36.35 -9.94 -34.34
N THR A 187 36.23 -10.92 -35.21
CA THR A 187 37.22 -11.23 -36.25
C THR A 187 37.20 -10.14 -37.31
N LYS A 188 36.01 -9.75 -37.78
CA LYS A 188 35.87 -8.69 -38.77
C LYS A 188 36.28 -7.32 -38.21
N ALA A 189 35.95 -7.04 -36.93
CA ALA A 189 36.39 -5.82 -36.30
C ALA A 189 37.92 -5.70 -36.26
N MET A 190 38.61 -6.80 -35.97
CA MET A 190 40.09 -6.85 -35.98
C MET A 190 40.67 -6.71 -37.39
N GLU A 191 40.03 -7.21 -38.44
CA GLU A 191 40.42 -7.03 -39.84
C GLU A 191 40.46 -5.55 -40.25
N HIS A 192 39.52 -4.74 -39.68
CA HIS A 192 39.48 -3.29 -39.83
C HIS A 192 40.33 -2.52 -38.78
N GLY A 193 41.13 -3.22 -37.99
CA GLY A 193 42.04 -2.62 -36.98
C GLY A 193 41.34 -2.06 -35.75
N MET A 194 40.05 -2.39 -35.53
CA MET A 194 39.26 -1.88 -34.43
C MET A 194 38.92 -2.94 -33.37
N THR A 195 38.75 -2.48 -32.15
CA THR A 195 38.22 -3.30 -31.06
C THR A 195 36.69 -3.17 -30.97
N VAL A 196 36.03 -4.18 -30.43
CA VAL A 196 34.57 -4.16 -30.19
C VAL A 196 34.20 -2.94 -29.33
N ALA A 197 35.02 -2.55 -28.36
CA ALA A 197 34.79 -1.41 -27.49
C ALA A 197 34.78 -0.07 -28.26
N GLN A 198 35.67 0.10 -29.25
CA GLN A 198 35.74 1.31 -30.07
C GLN A 198 34.51 1.41 -30.97
N ILE A 199 34.04 0.30 -31.57
CA ILE A 199 32.82 0.26 -32.37
C ILE A 199 31.63 0.60 -31.47
N TYR A 200 31.53 -0.01 -30.27
CA TYR A 200 30.48 0.31 -29.32
C TYR A 200 30.43 1.79 -28.95
N MET A 201 31.58 2.40 -28.68
CA MET A 201 31.63 3.82 -28.33
C MET A 201 31.17 4.73 -29.48
N GLN A 202 31.49 4.40 -30.73
CA GLN A 202 31.03 5.17 -31.88
C GLN A 202 29.53 5.00 -32.10
N VAL A 203 28.99 3.81 -31.94
CA VAL A 203 27.55 3.55 -32.01
C VAL A 203 26.82 4.29 -30.88
N ALA A 204 27.34 4.22 -29.65
CA ALA A 204 26.76 4.94 -28.51
C ALA A 204 26.81 6.47 -28.68
N ALA A 205 27.89 7.00 -29.25
CA ALA A 205 28.01 8.42 -29.55
C ALA A 205 27.03 8.88 -30.64
N ALA A 206 26.80 8.05 -31.65
CA ALA A 206 25.85 8.33 -32.73
C ALA A 206 24.37 8.25 -32.28
N LEU A 207 24.08 7.40 -31.30
CA LEU A 207 22.73 7.29 -30.72
C LEU A 207 22.46 8.32 -29.63
N ASN A 208 23.47 8.93 -29.05
CA ASN A 208 23.33 9.91 -27.99
C ASN A 208 23.12 11.32 -28.59
N THR A 209 21.86 11.68 -28.79
CA THR A 209 21.47 12.91 -29.49
C THR A 209 21.51 14.16 -28.61
N SER A 210 21.61 14.03 -27.29
CA SER A 210 21.64 15.15 -26.36
C SER A 210 22.84 15.08 -25.41
N THR A 211 23.50 16.22 -25.23
CA THR A 211 24.58 16.35 -24.26
C THR A 211 24.25 17.53 -23.35
N SER A 212 24.20 17.27 -22.03
CA SER A 212 24.08 18.35 -21.05
C SER A 212 25.38 19.14 -21.01
N GLY A 213 25.27 20.43 -21.29
CA GLY A 213 26.39 21.38 -21.20
C GLY A 213 26.55 21.94 -19.79
N THR A 214 27.36 22.98 -19.71
CA THR A 214 27.66 23.70 -18.46
C THR A 214 26.43 24.48 -17.97
N GLU A 215 26.25 24.59 -16.66
CA GLU A 215 25.32 25.55 -16.08
C GLU A 215 25.73 26.98 -16.41
N MET A 216 24.80 27.76 -16.90
CA MET A 216 24.96 29.18 -17.17
C MET A 216 24.27 29.97 -16.07
N GLU A 217 25.03 30.76 -15.30
CA GLU A 217 24.46 31.68 -14.32
C GLU A 217 23.97 32.95 -15.05
N LEU A 218 22.67 33.24 -14.94
CA LEU A 218 22.06 34.44 -15.40
C LEU A 218 21.49 35.20 -14.19
N ASP A 219 22.12 36.30 -13.83
CA ASP A 219 21.78 37.28 -12.79
C ASP A 219 21.19 36.75 -11.47
N ASP A 220 20.15 35.89 -11.48
CA ASP A 220 19.46 35.36 -10.28
C ASP A 220 18.96 33.90 -10.46
N SER A 221 19.30 33.26 -11.59
CA SER A 221 18.92 31.88 -11.88
C SER A 221 20.01 31.13 -12.63
N SER A 222 20.22 29.86 -12.29
CA SER A 222 21.08 28.99 -13.08
C SER A 222 20.24 28.24 -14.13
N MET A 223 20.70 28.29 -15.39
CA MET A 223 20.11 27.56 -16.49
C MET A 223 21.07 26.49 -17.00
N GLN A 224 20.57 25.31 -17.21
CA GLN A 224 21.32 24.22 -17.81
C GLN A 224 21.33 24.34 -19.34
N LEU A 225 22.51 24.42 -19.95
CA LEU A 225 22.65 24.43 -21.41
C LEU A 225 22.56 22.96 -21.89
N ILE A 226 21.53 22.66 -22.69
CA ILE A 226 21.39 21.37 -23.37
C ILE A 226 21.74 21.57 -24.84
N ILE A 227 22.70 20.83 -25.34
CA ILE A 227 23.05 20.79 -26.75
C ILE A 227 22.40 19.54 -27.34
N GLN A 228 21.50 19.72 -28.26
CA GLN A 228 20.79 18.62 -28.92
C GLN A 228 21.16 18.61 -30.39
N GLN A 229 21.36 17.40 -30.93
CA GLN A 229 21.59 17.20 -32.35
C GLN A 229 20.27 17.33 -33.12
N ASP A 230 20.34 17.80 -34.37
CA ASP A 230 19.15 17.96 -35.20
C ASP A 230 18.47 16.60 -35.46
N GLU A 231 17.15 16.55 -35.40
CA GLU A 231 16.33 15.34 -35.58
C GLU A 231 16.59 14.64 -36.92
N SER A 232 17.03 15.39 -37.95
CA SER A 232 17.42 14.83 -39.25
C SER A 232 18.62 13.86 -39.18
N SER A 233 19.35 13.88 -38.07
CA SER A 233 20.54 13.02 -37.83
C SER A 233 20.20 11.76 -37.04
N ASN A 234 18.95 11.56 -36.62
CA ASN A 234 18.55 10.42 -35.83
C ASN A 234 18.61 9.12 -36.64
N TYR A 235 19.29 8.12 -36.10
CA TYR A 235 19.33 6.80 -36.70
C TYR A 235 18.07 6.02 -36.33
N THR A 236 17.38 5.53 -37.36
CA THR A 236 16.27 4.60 -37.20
C THR A 236 16.78 3.15 -37.25
N VAL A 237 15.92 2.22 -36.89
CA VAL A 237 16.22 0.76 -36.97
C VAL A 237 16.75 0.33 -38.36
N GLU A 238 16.25 0.99 -39.41
CA GLU A 238 16.61 0.67 -40.80
C GLU A 238 17.91 1.36 -41.24
N THR A 239 18.18 2.53 -40.67
CA THR A 239 19.38 3.32 -41.05
C THR A 239 20.58 3.05 -40.14
N LEU A 240 20.41 2.50 -38.92
CA LEU A 240 21.50 2.17 -38.01
C LEU A 240 22.56 1.23 -38.65
N PRO A 241 22.23 0.19 -39.46
CA PRO A 241 23.22 -0.64 -40.15
C PRO A 241 24.08 0.13 -41.15
N GLU A 242 23.64 1.30 -41.59
CA GLU A 242 24.35 2.18 -42.54
C GLU A 242 25.24 3.21 -41.84
N LEU A 243 25.33 3.16 -40.49
CA LEU A 243 26.24 4.00 -39.73
C LEU A 243 27.68 3.80 -40.18
N LYS A 244 28.34 4.88 -40.57
CA LYS A 244 29.76 4.89 -40.93
C LYS A 244 30.60 4.83 -39.65
N ILE A 245 31.47 3.82 -39.59
CA ILE A 245 32.47 3.62 -38.53
C ILE A 245 33.80 4.07 -39.06
N ASP A 246 34.48 4.95 -38.33
CA ASP A 246 35.77 5.49 -38.73
C ASP A 246 36.87 4.97 -37.79
N PRO A 247 37.84 4.16 -38.32
CA PRO A 247 38.94 3.63 -37.51
C PRO A 247 39.89 4.71 -36.98
N ASP A 248 39.99 5.83 -37.71
CA ASP A 248 40.93 6.91 -37.39
C ASP A 248 40.35 7.97 -36.45
N SER A 249 39.09 7.87 -36.10
CA SER A 249 38.50 8.73 -35.08
C SER A 249 39.12 8.44 -33.72
N THR A 250 40.28 9.07 -33.47
CA THR A 250 40.86 9.15 -32.13
C THR A 250 39.87 9.86 -31.25
N MET A 251 39.11 9.12 -30.45
CA MET A 251 38.32 9.67 -29.37
C MET A 251 39.21 10.49 -28.45
N SER A 252 39.22 11.79 -28.65
CA SER A 252 39.62 12.75 -27.64
C SER A 252 38.70 12.52 -26.46
N SER A 253 39.17 11.72 -25.51
CA SER A 253 38.45 11.32 -24.32
C SER A 253 38.04 12.53 -23.52
N THR A 254 36.82 12.96 -23.70
CA THR A 254 36.13 13.83 -22.76
C THR A 254 35.57 12.97 -21.62
N MET A 255 36.43 12.22 -20.99
CA MET A 255 36.23 11.72 -19.64
C MET A 255 36.77 12.75 -18.67
N SER A 256 36.08 13.88 -18.53
CA SER A 256 36.39 14.85 -17.48
C SER A 256 35.18 14.94 -16.55
N GLY A 257 35.08 13.95 -15.69
CA GLY A 257 34.34 14.04 -14.44
C GLY A 257 35.35 13.99 -13.29
N GLY A 258 35.79 15.17 -12.80
CA GLY A 258 36.39 15.31 -11.47
C GLY A 258 37.90 15.26 -11.35
N SER A 259 38.43 16.40 -11.06
CA SER A 259 39.63 16.72 -10.30
C SER A 259 40.76 17.43 -11.07
N SER A 260 40.96 18.64 -10.63
CA SER A 260 42.03 19.61 -10.93
C SER A 260 43.43 19.03 -10.95
N SER A 261 44.18 19.35 -11.95
CA SER A 261 45.46 20.10 -11.92
C SER A 261 46.35 19.76 -13.09
N SER A 262 46.71 20.83 -13.81
CA SER A 262 47.96 21.10 -14.49
C SER A 262 48.67 19.97 -15.25
N SER A 263 48.64 20.04 -16.58
CA SER A 263 49.90 20.29 -17.31
C SER A 263 49.64 20.44 -18.81
N SER A 264 50.03 21.56 -19.26
CA SER A 264 50.25 22.02 -20.61
C SER A 264 51.14 21.06 -21.44
N SER A 265 50.89 21.15 -22.75
CA SER A 265 51.85 20.86 -23.82
C SER A 265 52.16 19.40 -24.13
N LEU A 266 51.41 18.89 -25.12
CA LEU A 266 52.01 18.11 -26.22
C LEU A 266 51.05 18.05 -27.42
N SER A 267 50.73 19.24 -27.96
CA SER A 267 50.11 19.39 -29.30
C SER A 267 51.16 19.95 -30.24
N SER A 268 52.06 19.11 -30.73
CA SER A 268 52.83 19.43 -31.93
C SER A 268 53.64 18.21 -32.35
N LEU A 269 53.02 17.27 -33.02
CA LEU A 269 53.64 16.38 -33.99
C LEU A 269 52.51 15.76 -34.83
N SER A 270 51.81 16.63 -35.56
CA SER A 270 51.04 16.19 -36.70
C SER A 270 51.89 16.44 -37.94
N GLY A 271 52.51 15.40 -38.42
CA GLY A 271 53.07 15.37 -39.74
C GLY A 271 51.95 15.31 -40.76
N SER A 272 51.95 16.30 -41.64
CA SER A 272 51.19 16.32 -42.88
C SER A 272 51.50 15.09 -43.72
N GLY A 273 50.51 14.30 -44.00
CA GLY A 273 50.48 13.27 -45.03
C GLY A 273 49.10 13.27 -45.66
N ASP A 274 49.04 13.95 -46.82
CA ASP A 274 47.93 13.82 -47.78
C ASP A 274 47.89 12.39 -48.27
N GLU A 275 46.80 11.68 -47.97
CA GLU A 275 46.20 10.68 -48.84
C GLU A 275 44.80 10.39 -48.29
N ASP A 276 43.77 10.86 -49.03
CA ASP A 276 42.36 10.51 -48.88
C ASP A 276 42.18 9.01 -49.13
N THR A 277 42.45 8.19 -48.15
CA THR A 277 41.87 6.83 -48.09
C THR A 277 40.76 6.92 -47.06
N ASP A 278 39.53 7.06 -47.56
CA ASP A 278 38.32 6.93 -46.79
C ASP A 278 38.26 5.49 -46.25
N SER A 279 38.93 5.23 -45.12
CA SER A 279 38.98 3.92 -44.45
C SER A 279 37.71 3.60 -43.68
N SER A 280 36.67 4.49 -43.77
CA SER A 280 35.40 4.26 -43.12
C SER A 280 34.64 3.07 -43.72
N PHE A 281 34.03 2.25 -42.88
CA PHE A 281 33.21 1.11 -43.26
C PHE A 281 31.84 1.20 -42.61
N LEU A 282 30.88 0.41 -43.08
CA LEU A 282 29.51 0.43 -42.53
C LEU A 282 29.36 -0.56 -41.39
N LEU A 283 28.56 -0.22 -40.40
CA LEU A 283 28.30 -1.05 -39.22
C LEU A 283 27.83 -2.47 -39.65
N LYS A 284 27.02 -2.60 -40.71
CA LYS A 284 26.57 -3.90 -41.24
C LYS A 284 27.67 -4.84 -41.67
N ASP A 285 28.87 -4.33 -41.97
CA ASP A 285 30.00 -5.16 -42.43
C ASP A 285 30.65 -5.91 -41.26
N VAL A 286 30.56 -5.36 -40.05
CA VAL A 286 31.19 -5.89 -38.83
C VAL A 286 30.21 -6.29 -37.75
N ALA A 287 28.92 -5.94 -37.86
CA ALA A 287 27.90 -6.24 -36.86
C ALA A 287 26.58 -6.66 -37.49
N THR A 288 25.84 -7.50 -36.80
CA THR A 288 24.45 -7.83 -37.10
C THR A 288 23.54 -7.08 -36.14
N VAL A 289 22.49 -6.44 -36.66
CA VAL A 289 21.49 -5.71 -35.90
C VAL A 289 20.18 -6.49 -35.97
N GLU A 290 19.72 -6.98 -34.84
CA GLU A 290 18.48 -7.75 -34.72
C GLU A 290 17.51 -7.05 -33.80
N LYS A 291 16.21 -7.02 -34.20
CA LYS A 291 15.15 -6.58 -33.29
C LYS A 291 14.88 -7.67 -32.29
N THR A 292 14.95 -7.34 -31.03
CA THR A 292 14.58 -8.23 -29.93
C THR A 292 13.65 -7.51 -28.97
N VAL A 293 12.87 -8.25 -28.25
CA VAL A 293 12.11 -7.72 -27.11
C VAL A 293 12.94 -8.04 -25.87
N SER A 294 13.44 -7.02 -25.22
CA SER A 294 14.25 -7.16 -24.01
C SER A 294 13.57 -6.49 -22.84
N LEU A 295 13.56 -7.15 -21.71
CA LEU A 295 13.17 -6.51 -20.47
C LEU A 295 14.23 -5.46 -20.10
N ASN A 296 13.80 -4.26 -19.78
CA ASN A 296 14.70 -3.18 -19.34
C ASN A 296 15.37 -3.53 -18.00
N THR A 297 14.64 -4.24 -17.14
CA THR A 297 15.11 -4.65 -15.81
C THR A 297 14.89 -6.14 -15.59
N ILE A 298 15.85 -6.78 -14.94
CA ILE A 298 15.75 -8.16 -14.45
C ILE A 298 15.76 -8.11 -12.93
N ASN A 299 14.60 -8.22 -12.34
CA ASN A 299 14.46 -8.22 -10.90
C ASN A 299 14.92 -9.56 -10.32
N ARG A 300 15.56 -9.49 -9.17
CA ARG A 300 15.98 -10.67 -8.39
C ARG A 300 15.63 -10.45 -6.94
N ASP A 301 15.00 -11.46 -6.36
CA ASP A 301 14.80 -11.56 -4.93
C ASP A 301 15.54 -12.80 -4.43
N GLN A 302 16.33 -12.65 -3.36
CA GLN A 302 17.18 -13.70 -2.79
C GLN A 302 18.04 -14.43 -3.85
N GLN A 303 18.57 -13.69 -4.81
CA GLN A 303 19.39 -14.16 -5.96
C GLN A 303 18.58 -14.94 -7.04
N ARG A 304 17.30 -15.20 -6.86
CA ARG A 304 16.44 -15.83 -7.85
C ARG A 304 15.80 -14.78 -8.74
N ARG A 305 15.70 -15.04 -10.02
CA ARG A 305 14.98 -14.15 -10.95
C ARG A 305 13.50 -14.17 -10.63
N CYS A 306 12.87 -13.01 -10.65
CA CYS A 306 11.45 -12.88 -10.36
C CYS A 306 10.77 -11.87 -11.28
N VAL A 307 9.49 -12.09 -11.48
CA VAL A 307 8.55 -11.15 -12.13
C VAL A 307 7.33 -11.05 -11.24
N THR A 308 6.85 -9.83 -11.01
CA THR A 308 5.68 -9.59 -10.18
C THR A 308 4.47 -9.34 -11.08
N VAL A 309 3.47 -10.21 -10.94
CA VAL A 309 2.16 -10.06 -11.59
C VAL A 309 1.25 -9.36 -10.61
N THR A 310 0.62 -8.27 -11.03
CA THR A 310 -0.27 -7.47 -10.20
C THR A 310 -1.66 -7.38 -10.80
N ALA A 311 -2.67 -7.23 -9.95
CA ALA A 311 -4.03 -6.94 -10.38
C ALA A 311 -4.70 -6.00 -9.38
N ALA A 312 -5.25 -4.93 -9.87
CA ALA A 312 -6.10 -4.06 -9.08
C ALA A 312 -7.45 -4.74 -8.79
N ILE A 313 -8.11 -4.30 -7.75
CA ILE A 313 -9.44 -4.78 -7.39
C ILE A 313 -10.47 -3.77 -7.86
N ALA A 314 -11.45 -4.26 -8.64
CA ALA A 314 -12.53 -3.43 -9.13
C ALA A 314 -13.33 -2.83 -7.97
N GLU A 315 -13.73 -1.55 -8.10
CA GLU A 315 -14.49 -0.84 -7.08
C GLU A 315 -15.72 -1.61 -6.59
N GLY A 316 -15.97 -1.53 -5.29
CA GLY A 316 -17.08 -2.22 -4.64
C GLY A 316 -16.82 -3.70 -4.31
N ASN A 317 -15.65 -4.23 -4.64
CA ASN A 317 -15.23 -5.56 -4.26
C ASN A 317 -14.25 -5.52 -3.08
N ASN A 318 -14.32 -6.53 -2.22
CA ASN A 318 -13.42 -6.62 -1.08
C ASN A 318 -12.12 -7.35 -1.44
N VAL A 319 -10.98 -6.76 -1.06
CA VAL A 319 -9.63 -7.26 -1.36
C VAL A 319 -9.45 -8.72 -0.94
N THR A 320 -9.83 -9.05 0.28
CA THR A 320 -9.64 -10.41 0.82
C THR A 320 -10.46 -11.46 0.07
N LEU A 321 -11.71 -11.12 -0.31
CA LEU A 321 -12.60 -12.06 -1.02
C LEU A 321 -12.12 -12.32 -2.45
N VAL A 322 -11.68 -11.26 -3.16
CA VAL A 322 -11.15 -11.41 -4.53
C VAL A 322 -9.80 -12.12 -4.49
N SER A 323 -8.89 -11.76 -3.57
CA SER A 323 -7.60 -12.43 -3.40
C SER A 323 -7.75 -13.93 -3.11
N ASP A 324 -8.74 -14.32 -2.31
CA ASP A 324 -9.06 -15.73 -2.04
C ASP A 324 -9.50 -16.47 -3.32
N GLN A 325 -10.26 -15.81 -4.20
CA GLN A 325 -10.68 -16.40 -5.48
C GLN A 325 -9.48 -16.52 -6.43
N VAL A 326 -8.63 -15.48 -6.51
CA VAL A 326 -7.40 -15.51 -7.30
C VAL A 326 -6.47 -16.62 -6.79
N THR A 327 -6.25 -16.71 -5.49
CA THR A 327 -5.43 -17.76 -4.88
C THR A 327 -5.92 -19.17 -5.25
N LYS A 328 -7.22 -19.39 -5.21
CA LYS A 328 -7.82 -20.67 -5.64
C LYS A 328 -7.64 -20.92 -7.14
N ALA A 329 -7.81 -19.88 -7.97
CA ALA A 329 -7.67 -19.98 -9.42
C ALA A 329 -6.23 -20.27 -9.84
N VAL A 330 -5.25 -19.63 -9.18
CA VAL A 330 -3.82 -19.80 -9.45
C VAL A 330 -3.30 -21.14 -8.91
N ASN A 331 -3.70 -21.55 -7.71
CA ASN A 331 -3.34 -22.85 -7.13
C ASN A 331 -3.93 -24.04 -7.88
N ALA A 332 -4.97 -23.84 -8.69
CA ALA A 332 -5.54 -24.86 -9.56
C ALA A 332 -4.76 -25.02 -10.89
N MET A 333 -3.78 -24.15 -11.17
CA MET A 333 -2.92 -24.24 -12.37
C MET A 333 -1.77 -25.23 -12.10
N GLU A 334 -1.41 -26.00 -13.11
CA GLU A 334 -0.18 -26.79 -13.10
C GLU A 334 0.99 -25.87 -13.47
N LEU A 335 1.92 -25.67 -12.53
CA LEU A 335 3.11 -24.87 -12.76
C LEU A 335 4.18 -25.68 -13.49
N PRO A 336 4.94 -25.06 -14.43
CA PRO A 336 6.08 -25.69 -15.05
C PRO A 336 7.16 -26.09 -14.01
N GLU A 337 7.93 -27.13 -14.32
CA GLU A 337 9.05 -27.55 -13.46
C GLU A 337 10.06 -26.40 -13.31
N GLY A 338 10.40 -26.08 -12.05
CA GLY A 338 11.34 -25.00 -11.72
C GLY A 338 10.70 -23.62 -11.52
N ALA A 339 9.39 -23.46 -11.75
CA ALA A 339 8.67 -22.24 -11.40
C ALA A 339 8.05 -22.35 -9.99
N SER A 340 8.12 -21.28 -9.22
CA SER A 340 7.46 -21.16 -7.92
C SER A 340 6.76 -19.80 -7.81
N ILE A 341 5.66 -19.76 -7.06
CA ILE A 341 4.85 -18.55 -6.87
C ILE A 341 4.80 -18.22 -5.39
N GLU A 342 4.90 -16.94 -5.09
CA GLU A 342 4.71 -16.38 -3.76
C GLU A 342 3.67 -15.26 -3.82
N PHE A 343 2.71 -15.32 -2.92
CA PHE A 343 1.67 -14.28 -2.82
C PHE A 343 2.18 -13.18 -1.88
N ASN A 344 2.28 -11.95 -2.38
CA ASN A 344 2.85 -10.81 -1.63
C ASN A 344 1.92 -9.58 -1.63
N GLY A 345 0.66 -9.76 -2.00
CA GLY A 345 -0.30 -8.68 -2.11
C GLY A 345 -0.82 -8.14 -0.78
N GLU A 346 -1.72 -7.18 -0.86
CA GLU A 346 -2.37 -6.54 0.29
C GLU A 346 -3.02 -7.56 1.24
N ASN A 347 -3.60 -8.65 0.69
CA ASN A 347 -4.23 -9.69 1.50
C ASN A 347 -3.23 -10.38 2.47
N GLU A 348 -2.00 -10.64 2.04
CA GLU A 348 -0.95 -11.22 2.89
C GLU A 348 -0.61 -10.27 4.05
N GLN A 349 -0.47 -8.98 3.74
CA GLN A 349 -0.21 -7.95 4.75
C GLN A 349 -1.39 -7.81 5.73
N ILE A 350 -2.63 -7.91 5.26
CA ILE A 350 -3.83 -7.94 6.12
C ILE A 350 -3.76 -9.14 7.07
N MET A 351 -3.48 -10.32 6.55
CA MET A 351 -3.44 -11.56 7.35
C MET A 351 -2.32 -11.52 8.40
N ASP A 352 -1.14 -11.02 8.05
CA ASP A 352 -0.01 -10.85 8.96
C ASP A 352 -0.32 -9.82 10.06
N ALA A 353 -0.85 -8.66 9.68
CA ALA A 353 -1.25 -7.61 10.61
C ALA A 353 -2.36 -8.10 11.55
N MET A 354 -3.36 -8.82 11.02
CA MET A 354 -4.42 -9.44 11.83
C MET A 354 -3.86 -10.46 12.82
N GLY A 355 -2.91 -11.30 12.38
CA GLY A 355 -2.23 -12.26 13.25
C GLY A 355 -1.52 -11.58 14.42
N GLN A 356 -0.80 -10.48 14.15
CA GLN A 356 -0.10 -9.70 15.16
C GLN A 356 -1.08 -9.02 16.14
N VAL A 357 -2.14 -8.38 15.63
CA VAL A 357 -3.15 -7.71 16.48
C VAL A 357 -3.93 -8.73 17.30
N MET A 358 -4.24 -9.91 16.75
CA MET A 358 -4.90 -10.98 17.50
C MET A 358 -4.01 -11.52 18.63
N LEU A 359 -2.70 -11.64 18.39
CA LEU A 359 -1.73 -12.00 19.43
C LEU A 359 -1.68 -10.92 20.53
N MET A 360 -1.66 -9.64 20.14
CA MET A 360 -1.70 -8.51 21.09
C MET A 360 -2.99 -8.51 21.91
N LEU A 361 -4.14 -8.79 21.28
CA LEU A 361 -5.42 -8.90 21.94
C LEU A 361 -5.39 -10.01 22.99
N LEU A 362 -4.92 -11.20 22.61
CA LEU A 362 -4.82 -12.34 23.52
C LEU A 362 -3.86 -12.06 24.69
N LEU A 363 -2.70 -11.46 24.40
CA LEU A 363 -1.74 -11.04 25.41
C LEU A 363 -2.35 -10.00 26.37
N GLY A 364 -3.05 -9.01 25.83
CA GLY A 364 -3.77 -7.99 26.60
C GLY A 364 -4.81 -8.61 27.55
N ILE A 365 -5.61 -9.56 27.06
CA ILE A 365 -6.61 -10.30 27.85
C ILE A 365 -5.92 -11.06 28.98
N VAL A 366 -4.83 -11.77 28.70
CA VAL A 366 -4.06 -12.52 29.71
C VAL A 366 -3.47 -11.59 30.75
N LEU A 367 -2.89 -10.47 30.34
CA LEU A 367 -2.29 -9.49 31.24
C LEU A 367 -3.34 -8.86 32.17
N VAL A 368 -4.48 -8.46 31.62
CA VAL A 368 -5.62 -7.95 32.38
C VAL A 368 -6.11 -9.00 33.39
N TYR A 369 -6.17 -10.28 32.98
CA TYR A 369 -6.51 -11.37 33.91
C TYR A 369 -5.53 -11.47 35.08
N PHE A 370 -4.22 -11.43 34.82
CA PHE A 370 -3.21 -11.47 35.89
C PHE A 370 -3.32 -10.29 36.85
N VAL A 371 -3.52 -9.08 36.32
CA VAL A 371 -3.71 -7.89 37.15
C VAL A 371 -4.94 -8.04 38.06
N MET A 372 -6.05 -8.55 37.49
CA MET A 372 -7.27 -8.80 38.29
C MET A 372 -7.07 -9.90 39.33
N VAL A 373 -6.34 -10.98 39.00
CA VAL A 373 -6.02 -12.05 39.97
C VAL A 373 -5.22 -11.49 41.16
N ALA A 374 -4.24 -10.63 40.88
CA ALA A 374 -3.46 -9.97 41.93
C ALA A 374 -4.33 -9.04 42.81
N GLN A 375 -5.27 -8.32 42.19
CA GLN A 375 -6.16 -7.37 42.89
C GLN A 375 -7.21 -8.11 43.74
N PHE A 376 -7.87 -9.12 43.19
CA PHE A 376 -8.93 -9.84 43.91
C PHE A 376 -8.43 -10.99 44.79
N GLN A 377 -7.14 -11.34 44.68
CA GLN A 377 -6.56 -12.52 45.37
C GLN A 377 -7.38 -13.81 45.17
N SER A 378 -8.02 -13.93 44.02
CA SER A 378 -8.92 -15.03 43.66
C SER A 378 -8.83 -15.32 42.16
N LEU A 379 -8.85 -16.57 41.76
CA LEU A 379 -8.87 -16.98 40.36
C LEU A 379 -10.29 -16.94 39.76
N ARG A 380 -11.33 -16.94 40.58
CA ARG A 380 -12.73 -17.08 40.14
C ARG A 380 -13.37 -15.75 39.79
N GLU A 381 -13.09 -14.73 40.57
CA GLU A 381 -13.69 -13.41 40.41
C GLU A 381 -13.24 -12.70 39.11
N PRO A 382 -11.95 -12.72 38.76
CA PRO A 382 -11.51 -12.25 37.46
C PRO A 382 -12.18 -12.95 36.28
N PHE A 383 -12.41 -14.25 36.40
CA PHE A 383 -13.09 -15.02 35.35
C PHE A 383 -14.53 -14.54 35.10
N ILE A 384 -15.25 -14.12 36.16
CA ILE A 384 -16.60 -13.56 36.05
C ILE A 384 -16.57 -12.25 35.25
N VAL A 385 -15.59 -11.38 35.54
CA VAL A 385 -15.44 -10.09 34.84
C VAL A 385 -15.04 -10.30 33.40
N MET A 386 -14.10 -11.24 33.12
CA MET A 386 -13.65 -11.51 31.75
C MET A 386 -14.75 -12.03 30.84
N PHE A 387 -15.80 -12.63 31.39
CA PHE A 387 -16.94 -13.07 30.60
C PHE A 387 -17.69 -11.93 29.91
N THR A 388 -17.47 -10.70 30.35
CA THR A 388 -18.04 -9.50 29.69
C THR A 388 -17.32 -9.14 28.41
N ILE A 389 -16.07 -9.57 28.19
CA ILE A 389 -15.27 -9.23 27.00
C ILE A 389 -15.89 -9.79 25.71
N PRO A 390 -16.20 -11.10 25.61
CA PRO A 390 -16.88 -11.62 24.43
C PRO A 390 -18.21 -10.93 24.13
N LEU A 391 -18.95 -10.58 25.19
CA LEU A 391 -20.21 -9.84 25.03
C LEU A 391 -20.00 -8.46 24.45
N ALA A 392 -18.95 -7.79 24.87
CA ALA A 392 -18.58 -6.48 24.34
C ALA A 392 -18.25 -6.51 22.85
N PHE A 393 -17.57 -7.56 22.41
CA PHE A 393 -17.26 -7.75 21.00
C PHE A 393 -18.52 -7.84 20.15
N THR A 394 -19.59 -8.45 20.67
CA THR A 394 -20.90 -8.44 19.99
C THR A 394 -21.37 -7.03 19.68
N GLY A 395 -21.22 -6.10 20.61
CA GLY A 395 -21.58 -4.68 20.42
C GLY A 395 -20.71 -3.99 19.37
N GLY A 396 -19.40 -4.27 19.37
CA GLY A 396 -18.49 -3.74 18.37
C GLY A 396 -18.79 -4.25 16.95
N PHE A 397 -19.00 -5.56 16.78
CA PHE A 397 -19.42 -6.14 15.49
C PHE A 397 -20.78 -5.59 15.04
N LEU A 398 -21.72 -5.43 15.96
CA LEU A 398 -23.03 -4.86 15.63
C LEU A 398 -22.92 -3.41 15.14
N ALA A 399 -22.06 -2.61 15.76
CA ALA A 399 -21.81 -1.23 15.32
C ALA A 399 -21.24 -1.17 13.91
N LEU A 400 -20.22 -1.99 13.59
CA LEU A 400 -19.66 -2.08 12.24
C LEU A 400 -20.73 -2.51 11.21
N LEU A 401 -21.57 -3.49 11.55
CA LEU A 401 -22.66 -3.93 10.68
C LEU A 401 -23.71 -2.84 10.42
N LEU A 402 -24.08 -2.07 11.46
CA LEU A 402 -25.08 -1.01 11.36
C LEU A 402 -24.57 0.20 10.58
N THR A 403 -23.30 0.53 10.70
CA THR A 403 -22.66 1.64 9.98
C THR A 403 -22.25 1.27 8.56
N GLY A 404 -22.24 -0.03 8.23
CA GLY A 404 -21.78 -0.52 6.93
C GLY A 404 -20.26 -0.51 6.78
N THR A 405 -19.52 -0.18 7.83
CA THR A 405 -18.05 -0.11 7.81
C THR A 405 -17.47 -1.52 7.76
N GLU A 406 -16.49 -1.73 6.88
CA GLU A 406 -15.76 -2.99 6.79
C GLU A 406 -14.87 -3.23 8.02
N MET A 407 -14.55 -4.51 8.23
CA MET A 407 -13.64 -4.88 9.30
C MET A 407 -12.20 -4.63 8.86
N SER A 408 -11.58 -3.60 9.39
CA SER A 408 -10.18 -3.23 9.11
C SER A 408 -9.26 -3.64 10.27
N VAL A 409 -7.94 -3.68 9.97
CA VAL A 409 -6.90 -3.86 11.00
C VAL A 409 -7.03 -2.78 12.09
N ILE A 410 -7.42 -1.57 11.70
CA ILE A 410 -7.64 -0.44 12.62
C ILE A 410 -8.87 -0.69 13.51
N ALA A 411 -9.95 -1.27 12.98
CA ALA A 411 -11.10 -1.67 13.78
C ALA A 411 -10.72 -2.71 14.86
N LEU A 412 -9.81 -3.64 14.54
CA LEU A 412 -9.29 -4.60 15.53
C LEU A 412 -8.56 -3.93 16.70
N ILE A 413 -7.83 -2.84 16.44
CA ILE A 413 -7.23 -2.04 17.53
C ILE A 413 -8.33 -1.50 18.45
N GLY A 414 -9.48 -1.13 17.88
CA GLY A 414 -10.66 -0.75 18.66
C GLY A 414 -11.12 -1.83 19.63
N PHE A 415 -11.11 -3.10 19.21
CA PHE A 415 -11.44 -4.22 20.10
C PHE A 415 -10.40 -4.39 21.21
N VAL A 416 -9.11 -4.17 20.94
CA VAL A 416 -8.07 -4.21 21.98
C VAL A 416 -8.31 -3.12 23.02
N MET A 417 -8.59 -1.88 22.60
CA MET A 417 -8.93 -0.77 23.50
C MET A 417 -10.20 -1.05 24.30
N LEU A 418 -11.21 -1.64 23.67
CA LEU A 418 -12.49 -1.96 24.29
C LEU A 418 -12.33 -2.91 25.49
N VAL A 419 -11.42 -3.89 25.41
CA VAL A 419 -11.12 -4.80 26.53
C VAL A 419 -10.74 -4.03 27.79
N GLY A 420 -9.83 -3.06 27.68
CA GLY A 420 -9.40 -2.25 28.83
C GLY A 420 -10.51 -1.40 29.45
N ILE A 421 -11.36 -0.81 28.61
CA ILE A 421 -12.44 0.07 29.07
C ILE A 421 -13.53 -0.73 29.80
N ILE A 422 -13.92 -1.88 29.29
CA ILE A 422 -15.06 -2.64 29.82
C ILE A 422 -14.73 -3.35 31.12
N VAL A 423 -13.52 -3.89 31.21
CA VAL A 423 -13.09 -4.60 32.43
C VAL A 423 -13.16 -3.70 33.66
N ASN A 424 -12.86 -2.39 33.50
CA ASN A 424 -12.98 -1.43 34.59
C ASN A 424 -14.39 -1.38 35.20
N ASN A 425 -15.44 -1.39 34.39
CA ASN A 425 -16.82 -1.38 34.87
C ASN A 425 -17.18 -2.67 35.62
N GLY A 426 -16.70 -3.81 35.13
CA GLY A 426 -16.88 -5.11 35.76
C GLY A 426 -16.16 -5.22 37.12
N ILE A 427 -14.94 -4.69 37.22
CA ILE A 427 -14.14 -4.68 38.46
C ILE A 427 -14.90 -3.94 39.56
N VAL A 428 -15.35 -2.71 39.26
CA VAL A 428 -16.06 -1.86 40.24
C VAL A 428 -17.33 -2.53 40.78
N LEU A 429 -18.04 -3.27 39.94
CA LEU A 429 -19.25 -3.98 40.35
C LEU A 429 -18.92 -5.17 41.27
N VAL A 430 -17.97 -6.02 40.84
CA VAL A 430 -17.59 -7.25 41.58
C VAL A 430 -16.93 -6.91 42.91
N ASP A 431 -16.06 -5.88 42.93
CA ASP A 431 -15.41 -5.41 44.16
C ASP A 431 -16.45 -4.94 45.21
N TYR A 432 -17.43 -4.16 44.76
CA TYR A 432 -18.48 -3.71 45.68
C TYR A 432 -19.35 -4.85 46.21
N ILE A 433 -19.67 -5.84 45.38
CA ILE A 433 -20.37 -7.06 45.84
C ILE A 433 -19.55 -7.78 46.93
N ASN A 434 -18.24 -7.88 46.75
CA ASN A 434 -17.34 -8.51 47.70
C ASN A 434 -17.28 -7.73 49.02
N GLN A 435 -17.20 -6.40 48.96
CA GLN A 435 -17.22 -5.53 50.14
C GLN A 435 -18.51 -5.72 50.97
N GLN A 436 -19.66 -5.74 50.33
CA GLN A 436 -20.96 -5.96 50.99
C GLN A 436 -21.04 -7.37 51.61
N ARG A 437 -20.50 -8.38 50.93
CA ARG A 437 -20.44 -9.74 51.48
C ARG A 437 -19.50 -9.86 52.67
N LEU A 438 -18.37 -9.16 52.66
CA LEU A 438 -17.47 -9.08 53.83
C LEU A 438 -18.12 -8.36 55.01
N ALA A 439 -18.94 -7.34 54.75
CA ALA A 439 -19.75 -6.65 55.75
C ALA A 439 -20.85 -7.55 56.37
N GLY A 440 -21.05 -8.79 55.84
CA GLY A 440 -21.97 -9.79 56.41
C GLY A 440 -23.31 -9.86 55.68
N MET A 441 -23.50 -9.18 54.59
CA MET A 441 -24.74 -9.22 53.81
C MET A 441 -24.89 -10.58 53.08
N GLU A 442 -26.10 -11.10 52.94
CA GLU A 442 -26.35 -12.29 52.14
C GLU A 442 -25.97 -12.06 50.68
N ARG A 443 -25.48 -13.12 50.03
CA ARG A 443 -24.97 -13.04 48.64
C ARG A 443 -25.98 -12.41 47.69
N ARG A 444 -27.26 -12.76 47.78
CA ARG A 444 -28.30 -12.27 46.87
C ARG A 444 -28.63 -10.78 47.13
N ASP A 445 -28.68 -10.41 48.38
CA ASP A 445 -28.93 -9.02 48.76
C ASP A 445 -27.75 -8.10 48.44
N ALA A 446 -26.51 -8.59 48.61
CA ALA A 446 -25.30 -7.90 48.22
C ALA A 446 -25.24 -7.66 46.71
N ILE A 447 -25.67 -8.63 45.88
CA ILE A 447 -25.74 -8.47 44.41
C ILE A 447 -26.78 -7.43 44.02
N ILE A 448 -27.95 -7.43 44.64
CA ILE A 448 -29.04 -6.46 44.37
C ILE A 448 -28.61 -5.05 44.81
N ASP A 449 -28.08 -4.91 45.99
CA ASP A 449 -27.60 -3.62 46.50
C ASP A 449 -26.47 -3.05 45.65
N ALA A 450 -25.51 -3.88 45.23
CA ALA A 450 -24.44 -3.47 44.36
C ALA A 450 -24.97 -3.01 42.98
N GLY A 451 -25.95 -3.74 42.40
CA GLY A 451 -26.58 -3.36 41.14
C GLY A 451 -27.27 -2.00 41.20
N VAL A 452 -27.97 -1.69 42.31
CA VAL A 452 -28.66 -0.41 42.49
C VAL A 452 -27.68 0.73 42.76
N THR A 453 -26.72 0.51 43.65
CA THR A 453 -25.77 1.55 44.10
C THR A 453 -24.76 1.93 43.00
N ARG A 454 -24.27 0.93 42.25
CA ARG A 454 -23.25 1.13 41.20
C ARG A 454 -23.82 1.45 39.82
N LEU A 455 -25.14 1.37 39.61
CA LEU A 455 -25.77 1.68 38.34
C LEU A 455 -25.41 3.10 37.85
N ARG A 456 -25.56 4.10 38.68
CA ARG A 456 -25.29 5.51 38.34
C ARG A 456 -23.82 5.75 37.94
N PRO A 457 -22.81 5.36 38.74
CA PRO A 457 -21.40 5.53 38.38
C PRO A 457 -21.05 4.81 37.04
N ILE A 458 -21.50 3.58 36.84
CA ILE A 458 -21.20 2.81 35.62
C ILE A 458 -21.83 3.47 34.39
N LEU A 459 -23.09 3.91 34.47
CA LEU A 459 -23.73 4.62 33.37
C LEU A 459 -23.07 5.97 33.08
N MET A 460 -22.65 6.69 34.13
CA MET A 460 -22.01 7.99 33.99
C MET A 460 -20.66 7.87 33.27
N THR A 461 -19.81 6.91 33.67
CA THR A 461 -18.50 6.68 33.03
C THR A 461 -18.66 6.22 31.59
N SER A 462 -19.57 5.27 31.33
CA SER A 462 -19.83 4.79 29.96
C SER A 462 -20.38 5.88 29.06
N LEU A 463 -21.35 6.68 29.55
CA LEU A 463 -21.93 7.77 28.75
C LEU A 463 -20.90 8.86 28.45
N THR A 464 -20.06 9.23 29.43
CA THR A 464 -19.00 10.23 29.23
C THR A 464 -18.01 9.76 28.17
N THR A 465 -17.61 8.49 28.21
CA THR A 465 -16.70 7.91 27.21
C THR A 465 -17.34 7.85 25.83
N ILE A 466 -18.61 7.45 25.74
CA ILE A 466 -19.37 7.44 24.48
C ILE A 466 -19.46 8.84 23.88
N LEU A 467 -19.83 9.85 24.69
CA LEU A 467 -19.93 11.24 24.22
C LEU A 467 -18.58 11.78 23.74
N GLY A 468 -17.48 11.42 24.40
CA GLY A 468 -16.13 11.77 23.94
C GLY A 468 -15.78 11.14 22.59
N LEU A 469 -16.18 9.89 22.37
CA LEU A 469 -15.90 9.17 21.13
C LEU A 469 -16.87 9.53 19.97
N ILE A 470 -18.06 10.06 20.25
CA ILE A 470 -19.02 10.48 19.22
C ILE A 470 -18.40 11.53 18.29
N VAL A 471 -17.60 12.45 18.83
CA VAL A 471 -16.92 13.47 18.02
C VAL A 471 -16.04 12.79 16.96
N THR A 472 -15.26 11.79 17.35
CA THR A 472 -14.40 11.03 16.42
C THR A 472 -15.23 10.16 15.45
N ALA A 473 -16.33 9.58 15.91
CA ALA A 473 -17.18 8.74 15.08
C ALA A 473 -17.94 9.52 13.99
N LEU A 474 -18.24 10.80 14.23
CA LEU A 474 -18.94 11.68 13.30
C LEU A 474 -18.01 12.56 12.46
N ALA A 475 -16.73 12.57 12.77
CA ALA A 475 -15.77 13.38 12.04
C ALA A 475 -15.57 12.82 10.63
N LYS A 476 -15.63 13.71 9.63
CA LYS A 476 -15.51 13.37 8.21
C LYS A 476 -14.17 13.79 7.60
N ASN A 477 -13.28 14.41 8.38
CA ASN A 477 -12.00 14.87 7.88
C ASN A 477 -11.05 13.69 7.66
N ALA A 478 -10.24 13.75 6.63
CA ALA A 478 -9.31 12.71 6.21
C ALA A 478 -8.46 12.11 7.36
N GLY A 479 -7.90 12.96 8.24
CA GLY A 479 -7.09 12.48 9.37
C GLY A 479 -7.88 11.77 10.47
N THR A 480 -9.18 12.05 10.62
CA THR A 480 -10.05 11.43 11.62
C THR A 480 -10.81 10.23 11.08
N SER A 481 -11.02 10.13 9.78
CA SER A 481 -11.65 8.96 9.14
C SER A 481 -10.85 7.68 9.39
N LEU A 482 -9.53 7.78 9.49
CA LEU A 482 -8.65 6.65 9.83
C LEU A 482 -9.01 5.99 11.17
N ILE A 483 -9.30 6.79 12.20
CA ILE A 483 -9.61 6.30 13.55
C ILE A 483 -11.11 6.16 13.81
N GLN A 484 -11.95 6.50 12.86
CA GLN A 484 -13.40 6.37 12.96
C GLN A 484 -13.86 4.94 13.28
N PRO A 485 -13.34 3.86 12.66
CA PRO A 485 -13.71 2.49 12.99
C PRO A 485 -13.42 2.11 14.44
N VAL A 486 -12.32 2.64 15.01
CA VAL A 486 -11.98 2.45 16.44
C VAL A 486 -13.07 3.03 17.33
N ALA A 487 -13.48 4.26 17.03
CA ALA A 487 -14.53 4.95 17.79
C ALA A 487 -15.88 4.21 17.69
N LEU A 488 -16.25 3.75 16.48
CA LEU A 488 -17.50 2.99 16.25
C LEU A 488 -17.51 1.67 17.02
N VAL A 489 -16.43 0.90 16.98
CA VAL A 489 -16.28 -0.35 17.74
C VAL A 489 -16.37 -0.10 19.24
N CYS A 490 -15.68 0.94 19.73
CA CYS A 490 -15.69 1.28 21.14
C CYS A 490 -17.07 1.77 21.62
N ILE A 491 -17.76 2.61 20.85
CA ILE A 491 -19.11 3.09 21.18
C ILE A 491 -20.09 1.94 21.22
N GLY A 492 -20.15 1.13 20.16
CA GLY A 492 -21.08 -0.01 20.08
C GLY A 492 -20.78 -1.07 21.13
N GLY A 493 -19.48 -1.40 21.29
CA GLY A 493 -19.02 -2.34 22.32
C GLY A 493 -19.35 -1.87 23.72
N LEU A 494 -19.09 -0.60 24.04
CA LEU A 494 -19.36 -0.03 25.36
C LEU A 494 -20.87 0.06 25.67
N LEU A 495 -21.67 0.47 24.68
CA LEU A 495 -23.13 0.53 24.84
C LEU A 495 -23.72 -0.85 25.16
N TYR A 496 -23.39 -1.85 24.34
CA TYR A 496 -23.88 -3.21 24.53
C TYR A 496 -23.33 -3.85 25.80
N ALA A 497 -22.02 -3.71 26.04
CA ALA A 497 -21.36 -4.26 27.23
C ALA A 497 -21.89 -3.65 28.51
N THR A 498 -22.13 -2.34 28.59
CA THR A 498 -22.66 -1.70 29.80
C THR A 498 -24.01 -2.29 30.18
N LEU A 499 -24.91 -2.48 29.21
CA LEU A 499 -26.19 -3.13 29.43
C LEU A 499 -26.01 -4.58 29.90
N MET A 500 -25.16 -5.33 29.21
CA MET A 500 -24.94 -6.74 29.53
C MET A 500 -24.20 -6.96 30.84
N THR A 501 -23.24 -6.08 31.21
CA THR A 501 -22.51 -6.18 32.47
C THR A 501 -23.45 -6.09 33.67
N LEU A 502 -24.47 -5.22 33.62
CA LEU A 502 -25.45 -5.08 34.67
C LEU A 502 -26.32 -6.33 34.88
N PHE A 503 -26.48 -7.17 33.86
CA PHE A 503 -27.30 -8.39 33.94
C PHE A 503 -26.45 -9.65 34.05
N VAL A 504 -25.40 -9.75 33.27
CA VAL A 504 -24.60 -10.98 33.15
C VAL A 504 -23.64 -11.16 34.31
N VAL A 505 -22.96 -10.09 34.77
CA VAL A 505 -22.02 -10.17 35.90
C VAL A 505 -22.72 -10.63 37.18
N PRO A 506 -23.88 -10.07 37.61
CA PRO A 506 -24.63 -10.59 38.73
C PRO A 506 -25.02 -12.06 38.59
N CYS A 507 -25.51 -12.47 37.42
CA CYS A 507 -25.88 -13.86 37.18
C CYS A 507 -24.66 -14.79 37.26
N MET A 508 -23.55 -14.42 36.65
CA MET A 508 -22.30 -15.18 36.71
C MET A 508 -21.73 -15.25 38.11
N TYR A 509 -21.81 -14.16 38.86
CA TYR A 509 -21.37 -14.11 40.24
C TYR A 509 -22.19 -15.07 41.11
N GLU A 510 -23.51 -15.14 40.92
CA GLU A 510 -24.37 -16.09 41.62
C GLU A 510 -24.06 -17.57 41.30
N LEU A 511 -23.72 -17.86 40.03
CA LEU A 511 -23.37 -19.22 39.59
C LEU A 511 -22.00 -19.68 40.09
N VAL A 512 -20.98 -18.82 40.00
CA VAL A 512 -19.57 -19.18 40.23
C VAL A 512 -19.17 -19.04 41.71
N SER A 513 -19.64 -18.00 42.40
CA SER A 513 -19.23 -17.67 43.77
C SER A 513 -20.11 -18.38 44.83
N LYS A 514 -19.96 -19.72 44.95
CA LYS A 514 -20.72 -20.54 45.90
C LYS A 514 -20.12 -20.60 47.31
N LYS A 515 -18.84 -20.24 47.50
CA LYS A 515 -18.16 -20.27 48.80
C LYS A 515 -18.51 -19.05 49.68
N LYS A 516 -18.65 -19.26 51.00
CA LYS A 516 -18.67 -18.15 51.96
C LYS A 516 -17.30 -17.48 51.95
N LEU A 517 -17.25 -16.15 51.83
CA LEU A 517 -16.01 -15.41 52.00
C LEU A 517 -15.53 -15.58 53.45
N ARG A 518 -14.23 -15.79 53.66
CA ARG A 518 -13.63 -15.90 54.97
C ARG A 518 -13.75 -14.53 55.63
N LYS A 519 -14.49 -14.43 56.73
CA LYS A 519 -14.44 -13.26 57.58
C LYS A 519 -13.04 -13.22 58.16
N VAL A 520 -12.33 -12.12 57.97
CA VAL A 520 -11.11 -11.84 58.71
C VAL A 520 -11.58 -11.46 60.12
N ASP A 521 -11.25 -12.30 61.10
CA ASP A 521 -11.59 -12.02 62.47
C ASP A 521 -10.65 -10.92 62.94
N GLU A 522 -11.19 -9.86 63.56
CA GLU A 522 -10.37 -8.74 64.10
C GLU A 522 -9.25 -9.24 65.02
N ARG A 523 -9.43 -10.40 65.66
CA ARG A 523 -8.39 -11.06 66.44
C ARG A 523 -7.19 -11.59 65.67
N GLU A 524 -7.34 -11.87 64.35
CA GLU A 524 -6.21 -12.29 63.49
C GLU A 524 -5.35 -11.05 63.05
N LEU A 525 -5.90 -9.85 63.12
CA LEU A 525 -5.16 -8.61 62.84
C LEU A 525 -4.32 -8.16 64.04
N GLU A 526 -4.80 -8.35 65.27
CA GLU A 526 -4.05 -8.08 66.49
C GLU A 526 -2.79 -8.96 66.68
N ILE A 527 -2.80 -10.18 66.12
CA ILE A 527 -1.65 -11.11 66.17
C ILE A 527 -0.53 -10.75 65.18
N LEU A 528 -0.81 -9.86 64.20
CA LEU A 528 0.18 -9.39 63.24
C LEU A 528 0.81 -8.03 63.62
N GLU A 529 0.32 -7.38 64.65
CA GLU A 529 0.88 -6.14 65.20
C GLU A 529 1.80 -6.34 66.44
N ASP A 530 1.89 -7.58 66.96
CA ASP A 530 2.88 -8.03 67.93
C ASP A 530 4.01 -8.83 67.23
#